data_8e89746a1ab6b8332c74078c145ee539
#
_entry.id   8e89746a1ab6b8332c74078c145ee539
#
_cell.length_a   1.000
_cell.length_b   1.000
_cell.length_c   1.000
_cell.angle_alpha   90.00
_cell.angle_beta   90.00
_cell.angle_gamma   90.00
#
_symmetry.space_group_name_H-M   'P 1'
#
loop_
_entity.id
_entity.type
_entity.pdbx_description
1 polymer ?
#
loop_
_entity_poly.entity_id
_entity_poly.type
_entity_poly.pdbx_seq_one_letter_code
_entity_poly.pdbx_strand_id
1 'polypeptide(L)' 'ETADRDHHDHLIDLQSGEVIEFIDAEIEALQERIAEKLGYELKGHRLELYGVPKKAKP' A
#
# COMPACT_ATOMS: atom_id res chain seq x y z
N GLU A 1 -0.28 5.84 -18.23
CA GLU A 1 0.13 6.67 -18.20
C GLU A 1 -0.29 7.29 -17.03
N THR A 2 -1.17 7.78 -16.92
CA THR A 2 -1.44 8.45 -15.81
C THR A 2 -1.78 7.59 -14.66
N ALA A 3 -2.08 6.37 -14.84
CA ALA A 3 -2.41 5.54 -13.71
C ALA A 3 -1.30 5.47 -12.72
N ASP A 4 -0.10 5.59 -13.17
CA ASP A 4 1.00 5.51 -12.25
C ASP A 4 1.08 6.65 -11.34
N ARG A 5 0.66 7.78 -11.77
CA ARG A 5 0.79 8.92 -10.97
C ARG A 5 -0.16 8.89 -9.86
N ASP A 6 -1.28 8.22 -9.99
CA ASP A 6 -2.25 8.21 -8.95
C ASP A 6 -2.19 6.96 -8.13
N HIS A 7 -1.09 6.27 -8.20
CA HIS A 7 -0.99 5.02 -7.49
C HIS A 7 -0.65 5.27 -6.05
N HIS A 8 -1.54 4.96 -5.17
CA HIS A 8 -1.33 5.09 -3.75
C HIS A 8 -1.79 3.86 -3.05
N ASP A 9 -1.16 3.56 -1.93
CA ASP A 9 -1.63 2.52 -1.06
C ASP A 9 -2.59 3.14 -0.06
N HIS A 10 -3.41 2.33 0.54
CA HIS A 10 -4.45 2.85 1.41
C HIS A 10 -4.49 2.10 2.72
N LEU A 11 -4.74 2.84 3.78
CA LEU A 11 -5.00 2.25 5.08
C LEU A 11 -6.42 2.64 5.45
N ILE A 12 -7.26 1.66 5.71
CA ILE A 12 -8.65 1.91 6.01
C ILE A 12 -8.85 1.76 7.51
N ASP A 13 -9.36 2.83 8.13
CA ASP A 13 -9.64 2.83 9.54
C ASP A 13 -10.97 2.12 9.75
N LEU A 14 -10.94 0.98 10.40
CA LEU A 14 -12.15 0.20 10.55
C LEU A 14 -13.13 0.82 11.53
N GLN A 15 -12.66 1.72 12.37
CA GLN A 15 -13.56 2.37 13.30
C GLN A 15 -14.31 3.51 12.67
N SER A 16 -13.63 4.36 11.94
CA SER A 16 -14.27 5.55 11.39
C SER A 16 -14.63 5.42 9.94
N GLY A 17 -14.04 4.47 9.24
CA GLY A 17 -14.23 4.36 7.81
C GLY A 17 -13.33 5.27 7.02
N GLU A 18 -12.45 5.99 7.70
CA GLU A 18 -11.59 6.92 7.00
C GLU A 18 -10.54 6.18 6.20
N VAL A 19 -10.18 6.72 5.05
CA VAL A 19 -9.19 6.10 4.20
C VAL A 19 -7.99 7.03 4.15
N ILE A 20 -6.83 6.49 4.50
CA ILE A 20 -5.60 7.26 4.52
C ILE A 20 -4.73 6.78 3.39
N GLU A 21 -4.29 7.69 2.55
CA GLU A 21 -3.43 7.33 1.43
C GLU A 21 -1.98 7.48 1.84
N PHE A 22 -1.14 6.60 1.37
CA PHE A 22 0.27 6.71 1.65
C PHE A 22 1.07 6.09 0.52
N ILE A 23 2.33 6.43 0.47
CA ILE A 23 3.26 5.85 -0.48
C ILE A 23 4.49 5.45 0.29
N ASP A 24 4.98 4.26 0.04
CA ASP A 24 6.15 3.79 0.74
C ASP A 24 7.07 3.11 -0.25
N ALA A 25 8.24 3.69 -0.43
CA ALA A 25 9.17 3.17 -1.42
C ALA A 25 9.69 1.79 -1.04
N GLU A 26 9.75 1.50 0.23
CA GLU A 26 10.23 0.19 0.65
C GLU A 26 9.28 -0.91 0.26
N ILE A 27 7.98 -0.63 0.39
CA ILE A 27 7.01 -1.62 -0.01
C ILE A 27 7.10 -1.87 -1.50
N GLU A 28 7.27 -0.80 -2.27
CA GLU A 28 7.32 -0.97 -3.70
C GLU A 28 8.55 -1.73 -4.13
N ALA A 29 9.68 -1.45 -3.52
CA ALA A 29 10.89 -2.16 -3.87
C ALA A 29 10.79 -3.63 -3.50
N LEU A 30 10.15 -3.91 -2.37
CA LEU A 30 10.00 -5.28 -1.94
C LEU A 30 9.12 -6.06 -2.88
N GLN A 31 8.05 -5.43 -3.34
CA GLN A 31 7.15 -6.12 -4.25
C GLN A 31 7.82 -6.41 -5.57
N GLU A 32 8.64 -5.50 -6.05
CA GLU A 32 9.36 -5.75 -7.27
C GLU A 32 10.33 -6.90 -7.12
N ARG A 33 10.99 -6.97 -5.98
CA ARG A 33 11.90 -8.04 -5.75
C ARG A 33 11.20 -9.38 -5.69
N ILE A 34 10.02 -9.41 -5.09
CA ILE A 34 9.27 -10.64 -5.01
C ILE A 34 8.83 -11.08 -6.41
N ALA A 35 8.36 -10.13 -7.20
CA ALA A 35 7.93 -10.49 -8.55
C ALA A 35 9.09 -11.05 -9.36
N GLU A 36 10.25 -10.44 -9.19
CA GLU A 36 11.40 -10.91 -9.92
C GLU A 36 11.80 -12.29 -9.49
N LYS A 37 11.76 -12.59 -8.21
CA LYS A 37 12.08 -13.89 -7.74
C LYS A 37 11.16 -14.94 -8.32
N LEU A 38 9.91 -14.59 -8.54
CA LEU A 38 8.95 -15.52 -9.09
C LEU A 38 8.99 -15.57 -10.61
N GLY A 39 9.82 -14.75 -11.22
CA GLY A 39 9.95 -14.75 -12.66
C GLY A 39 8.95 -13.90 -13.39
N TYR A 40 8.47 -12.85 -12.74
CA TYR A 40 7.48 -12.00 -13.34
C TYR A 40 7.92 -10.56 -13.39
N GLU A 41 7.37 -9.82 -14.31
CA GLU A 41 7.58 -8.40 -14.37
C GLU A 41 6.36 -7.75 -13.75
N LEU A 42 6.56 -6.96 -12.71
CA LEU A 42 5.46 -6.36 -11.99
C LEU A 42 4.83 -5.24 -12.81
N LYS A 43 3.54 -5.32 -13.04
CA LYS A 43 2.84 -4.30 -13.79
C LYS A 43 2.02 -3.39 -12.91
N GLY A 44 1.77 -3.78 -11.70
CA GLY A 44 1.00 -2.97 -10.79
C GLY A 44 0.65 -3.76 -9.57
N HIS A 45 0.05 -3.10 -8.61
CA HIS A 45 -0.36 -3.80 -7.42
C HIS A 45 -1.45 -3.00 -6.74
N ARG A 46 -2.06 -3.61 -5.78
CA ARG A 46 -3.04 -2.94 -4.96
C ARG A 46 -2.79 -3.34 -3.54
N LEU A 47 -2.65 -2.39 -2.66
CA LEU A 47 -2.40 -2.67 -1.25
C LEU A 47 -3.39 -1.93 -0.40
N GLU A 48 -4.12 -2.66 0.41
CA GLU A 48 -5.06 -2.06 1.33
C GLU A 48 -4.80 -2.65 2.70
N LEU A 49 -4.55 -1.79 3.65
CA LEU A 49 -4.35 -2.22 5.02
C LEU A 49 -5.58 -1.86 5.83
N TYR A 50 -5.91 -2.72 6.76
CA TYR A 50 -7.08 -2.48 7.60
C TYR A 50 -6.60 -2.40 9.03
N GLY A 51 -6.99 -1.37 9.73
CA GLY A 51 -6.54 -1.22 11.09
C GLY A 51 -7.44 -0.37 11.92
N VAL A 52 -7.11 -0.27 13.20
CA VAL A 52 -7.82 0.61 14.09
C VAL A 52 -6.79 1.45 14.80
N PRO A 53 -7.14 2.65 15.24
CA PRO A 53 -6.16 3.50 15.90
C PRO A 53 -5.64 2.84 17.16
N LYS A 54 -4.33 3.03 17.39
CA LYS A 54 -3.77 2.53 18.63
C LYS A 54 -4.29 3.39 19.74
N LYS A 55 -4.57 2.75 20.90
CA LYS A 55 -5.01 3.50 21.92
C LYS A 55 -3.99 4.25 22.52
N ALA A 56 -4.11 4.96 23.05
CA ALA A 56 -3.14 5.63 23.60
C ALA A 56 -2.26 6.27 23.33
N LYS A 57 -2.07 6.48 23.14
CA LYS A 57 -1.23 7.04 22.83
C LYS A 57 -1.01 7.92 23.41
N PRO A 58 -0.86 8.20 23.91
CA PRO A 58 -0.81 9.19 24.49
C PRO A 58 -0.48 9.84 24.28
#